data_ba6561b7bcd948ff8b2e17b31417d1f9
#
_entry.id   ba6561b7bcd948ff8b2e17b31417d1f9
#
_cell.length_a   1.000
_cell.length_b   1.000
_cell.length_c   1.000
_cell.angle_alpha   90.00
_cell.angle_beta   90.00
_cell.angle_gamma   90.00
#
_symmetry.space_group_name_H-M   'P 1'
#
loop_
_entity.id
_entity.type
_entity.pdbx_description
1 polymer ?
#
loop_
_entity_poly.entity_id
_entity_poly.type
_entity_poly.pdbx_seq_one_letter_code
_entity_poly.pdbx_strand_id
1 'polypeptide(L)'
;MDKYEQLNNLLEINSIIAVKGVAAIFNGNMQIRNPVINVFKENINYSDFVPEYDIPKNLINYFNETINNLEDKYKKIAIAATGAMGYDEKRWNQFITCVAAEKFHGNKRGGLFLHTVGVMKTIENIIVDYIINPFYMSAKDSINKDRLMLKAIVHDIMKIKEYDYEGIIRRKSIKMDHLVMGASYINEINNEVGKVLDEEELDDICYSILSHHGEFGNFEPKTIEDVLLNAADIIDSQIVNAIENKI
;
A
#
# COMPACT_ATOMS: atom_id res chain seq x y z
N MET A 1 -36.65 3.82 -30.81
CA MET A 1 -35.41 3.96 -30.01
C MET A 1 -34.53 2.77 -30.35
N ASP A 2 -33.35 3.01 -30.89
CA ASP A 2 -32.42 1.96 -31.30
C ASP A 2 -31.96 1.20 -30.05
N LYS A 3 -31.68 -0.10 -30.20
CA LYS A 3 -31.19 -0.96 -29.10
C LYS A 3 -29.92 -0.42 -28.46
N TYR A 4 -29.11 0.33 -29.21
CA TYR A 4 -27.92 1.01 -28.72
C TYR A 4 -28.23 2.24 -27.85
N GLU A 5 -29.25 3.02 -28.18
CA GLU A 5 -29.70 4.14 -27.36
C GLU A 5 -30.26 3.67 -26.00
N GLN A 6 -30.97 2.52 -25.99
CA GLN A 6 -31.48 1.91 -24.78
C GLN A 6 -30.34 1.43 -23.87
N LEU A 7 -29.28 0.86 -24.43
CA LEU A 7 -28.11 0.42 -23.68
C LEU A 7 -27.31 1.60 -23.14
N ASN A 8 -27.09 2.65 -23.92
CA ASN A 8 -26.40 3.86 -23.44
C ASN A 8 -27.11 4.56 -22.29
N ASN A 9 -28.46 4.49 -22.25
CA ASN A 9 -29.23 5.08 -21.16
C ASN A 9 -29.28 4.20 -19.90
N LEU A 10 -28.88 2.93 -19.99
CA LEU A 10 -28.84 1.97 -18.88
C LEU A 10 -27.46 1.83 -18.27
N LEU A 11 -26.42 2.16 -19.03
CA LEU A 11 -25.02 1.97 -18.63
C LEU A 11 -24.46 3.30 -18.13
N GLU A 12 -24.14 3.35 -16.87
CA GLU A 12 -23.32 4.41 -16.26
C GLU A 12 -21.88 3.92 -16.16
N ILE A 13 -20.93 4.85 -16.17
CA ILE A 13 -19.52 4.50 -15.89
C ILE A 13 -19.47 3.81 -14.51
N ASN A 14 -18.76 2.68 -14.43
CA ASN A 14 -18.64 1.82 -13.25
C ASN A 14 -19.86 0.98 -12.89
N SER A 15 -20.85 0.88 -13.78
CA SER A 15 -21.94 -0.11 -13.61
C SER A 15 -21.38 -1.53 -13.65
N ILE A 16 -21.80 -2.38 -12.70
CA ILE A 16 -21.56 -3.82 -12.79
C ILE A 16 -22.62 -4.45 -13.67
N ILE A 17 -22.17 -5.19 -14.66
CA ILE A 17 -23.03 -5.80 -15.67
C ILE A 17 -22.73 -7.29 -15.81
N ALA A 18 -23.79 -8.09 -16.05
CA ALA A 18 -23.63 -9.43 -16.58
C ALA A 18 -23.88 -9.40 -18.08
N VAL A 19 -22.95 -9.95 -18.85
CA VAL A 19 -23.04 -10.04 -20.31
C VAL A 19 -23.13 -11.51 -20.72
N LYS A 20 -24.18 -11.88 -21.44
CA LYS A 20 -24.35 -13.19 -22.07
C LYS A 20 -24.38 -13.02 -23.59
N GLY A 21 -23.57 -13.79 -24.30
CA GLY A 21 -23.53 -13.74 -25.74
C GLY A 21 -22.60 -14.81 -26.33
N VAL A 22 -22.33 -14.74 -27.62
CA VAL A 22 -21.44 -15.68 -28.32
C VAL A 22 -20.06 -15.03 -28.47
N ALA A 23 -19.03 -15.65 -27.92
CA ALA A 23 -17.64 -15.22 -28.11
C ALA A 23 -17.26 -15.41 -29.59
N ALA A 24 -16.66 -14.41 -30.21
CA ALA A 24 -16.19 -14.41 -31.57
C ALA A 24 -14.92 -13.57 -31.73
N ILE A 25 -14.13 -13.88 -32.75
CA ILE A 25 -12.95 -13.09 -33.13
C ILE A 25 -13.32 -12.24 -34.35
N PHE A 26 -13.01 -10.93 -34.27
CA PHE A 26 -13.17 -10.02 -35.42
C PHE A 26 -11.92 -9.12 -35.48
N ASN A 27 -11.26 -9.12 -36.64
CA ASN A 27 -10.00 -8.40 -36.86
C ASN A 27 -8.93 -8.68 -35.79
N GLY A 28 -8.81 -9.93 -35.34
CA GLY A 28 -7.87 -10.34 -34.32
C GLY A 28 -8.29 -10.03 -32.86
N ASN A 29 -9.40 -9.34 -32.66
CA ASN A 29 -9.89 -8.98 -31.32
C ASN A 29 -11.06 -9.87 -30.91
N MET A 30 -11.08 -10.26 -29.62
CA MET A 30 -12.22 -10.97 -29.07
C MET A 30 -13.41 -10.01 -28.88
N GLN A 31 -14.59 -10.45 -29.30
CA GLN A 31 -15.85 -9.72 -29.12
C GLN A 31 -16.97 -10.65 -28.68
N ILE A 32 -18.00 -10.09 -28.05
CA ILE A 32 -19.23 -10.82 -27.73
C ILE A 32 -20.31 -10.41 -28.76
N ARG A 33 -20.78 -11.38 -29.55
CA ARG A 33 -21.89 -11.18 -30.51
C ARG A 33 -23.24 -11.39 -29.84
N ASN A 34 -24.22 -10.59 -30.25
CA ASN A 34 -25.59 -10.60 -29.73
C ASN A 34 -25.63 -10.52 -28.19
N PRO A 35 -25.00 -9.49 -27.55
CA PRO A 35 -24.95 -9.41 -26.13
C PRO A 35 -26.33 -9.16 -25.54
N VAL A 36 -26.67 -9.91 -24.50
CA VAL A 36 -27.73 -9.61 -23.54
C VAL A 36 -27.04 -9.06 -22.30
N ILE A 37 -27.35 -7.81 -21.94
CA ILE A 37 -26.73 -7.09 -20.84
C ILE A 37 -27.75 -6.90 -19.73
N ASN A 38 -27.41 -7.34 -18.54
CA ASN A 38 -28.16 -7.06 -17.31
C ASN A 38 -27.31 -6.15 -16.43
N VAL A 39 -27.83 -5.01 -16.01
CA VAL A 39 -27.21 -4.07 -15.09
C VAL A 39 -27.67 -4.39 -13.67
N PHE A 40 -26.73 -4.59 -12.77
CA PHE A 40 -27.01 -4.78 -11.36
C PHE A 40 -27.00 -3.41 -10.65
N LYS A 41 -28.06 -3.08 -9.95
CA LYS A 41 -28.22 -1.80 -9.24
C LYS A 41 -28.30 -1.93 -7.71
N GLU A 42 -28.52 -3.14 -7.21
CA GLU A 42 -28.77 -3.39 -5.78
C GLU A 42 -28.05 -4.67 -5.31
N ASN A 43 -27.68 -4.69 -4.04
CA ASN A 43 -27.07 -5.84 -3.35
C ASN A 43 -25.72 -6.34 -3.95
N ILE A 44 -24.92 -5.42 -4.48
CA ILE A 44 -23.61 -5.74 -5.03
C ILE A 44 -22.54 -5.35 -4.01
N ASN A 45 -21.71 -6.30 -3.66
CA ASN A 45 -20.47 -5.99 -2.99
C ASN A 45 -19.43 -5.66 -4.06
N TYR A 46 -19.16 -4.39 -4.28
CA TYR A 46 -18.21 -3.92 -5.29
C TYR A 46 -16.80 -4.45 -5.09
N SER A 47 -16.42 -4.78 -3.85
CA SER A 47 -15.11 -5.35 -3.55
C SER A 47 -14.87 -6.71 -4.23
N ASP A 48 -15.94 -7.45 -4.58
CA ASP A 48 -15.84 -8.74 -5.26
C ASP A 48 -15.41 -8.60 -6.73
N PHE A 49 -15.45 -7.38 -7.26
CA PHE A 49 -15.11 -7.06 -8.67
C PHE A 49 -13.79 -6.29 -8.80
N VAL A 50 -13.15 -5.96 -7.70
CA VAL A 50 -11.83 -5.31 -7.70
C VAL A 50 -10.76 -6.39 -7.84
N PRO A 51 -9.82 -6.27 -8.79
CA PRO A 51 -8.72 -7.22 -8.91
C PRO A 51 -7.92 -7.34 -7.60
N GLU A 52 -7.48 -8.55 -7.29
CA GLU A 52 -6.75 -8.87 -6.06
C GLU A 52 -5.44 -9.60 -6.39
N TYR A 53 -4.40 -9.33 -5.61
CA TYR A 53 -3.17 -10.12 -5.64
C TYR A 53 -3.34 -11.35 -4.76
N ASP A 54 -2.84 -12.49 -5.21
CA ASP A 54 -2.64 -13.63 -4.35
C ASP A 54 -1.45 -13.35 -3.40
N ILE A 55 -1.72 -13.16 -2.11
CA ILE A 55 -0.70 -12.89 -1.11
C ILE A 55 -0.18 -14.22 -0.55
N PRO A 56 1.07 -14.60 -0.86
CA PRO A 56 1.64 -15.84 -0.37
C PRO A 56 1.76 -15.85 1.16
N LYS A 57 1.40 -16.95 1.81
CA LYS A 57 1.48 -17.11 3.27
C LYS A 57 2.88 -16.85 3.85
N ASN A 58 3.92 -17.18 3.09
CA ASN A 58 5.30 -16.92 3.52
C ASN A 58 5.62 -15.42 3.63
N LEU A 59 4.95 -14.54 2.89
CA LEU A 59 5.12 -13.09 3.06
C LEU A 59 4.43 -12.58 4.32
N ILE A 60 3.26 -13.13 4.65
CA ILE A 60 2.57 -12.84 5.92
C ILE A 60 3.42 -13.32 7.10
N ASN A 61 4.00 -14.52 6.99
CA ASN A 61 4.90 -15.04 8.02
C ASN A 61 6.14 -14.16 8.18
N TYR A 62 6.79 -13.80 7.07
CA TYR A 62 7.94 -12.90 7.07
C TYR A 62 7.61 -11.56 7.76
N PHE A 63 6.49 -10.94 7.41
CA PHE A 63 6.03 -9.70 8.01
C PHE A 63 5.86 -9.82 9.54
N ASN A 64 5.16 -10.87 9.99
CA ASN A 64 4.92 -11.11 11.40
C ASN A 64 6.22 -11.46 12.16
N GLU A 65 7.11 -12.25 11.57
CA GLU A 65 8.41 -12.59 12.15
C GLU A 65 9.30 -11.36 12.29
N THR A 66 9.33 -10.50 11.27
CA THR A 66 10.07 -9.23 11.32
C THR A 66 9.55 -8.34 12.44
N ILE A 67 8.24 -8.11 12.54
CA ILE A 67 7.65 -7.34 13.64
C ILE A 67 7.99 -7.96 15.00
N ASN A 68 7.91 -9.29 15.10
CA ASN A 68 8.16 -9.98 16.38
C ASN A 68 9.60 -9.82 16.87
N ASN A 69 10.54 -9.58 15.97
CA ASN A 69 11.96 -9.43 16.26
C ASN A 69 12.39 -7.97 16.53
N LEU A 70 11.49 -6.99 16.34
CA LEU A 70 11.78 -5.59 16.68
C LEU A 70 11.91 -5.38 18.19
N GLU A 71 12.64 -4.33 18.58
CA GLU A 71 12.60 -3.79 19.93
C GLU A 71 11.16 -3.56 20.39
N ASP A 72 10.88 -3.81 21.66
CA ASP A 72 9.51 -3.86 22.22
C ASP A 72 8.68 -2.61 21.92
N LYS A 73 9.29 -1.41 21.96
CA LYS A 73 8.62 -0.15 21.64
C LYS A 73 8.18 -0.06 20.18
N TYR A 74 9.05 -0.41 19.23
CA TYR A 74 8.75 -0.40 17.80
C TYR A 74 7.78 -1.50 17.42
N LYS A 75 7.92 -2.68 18.02
CA LYS A 75 6.99 -3.79 17.86
C LYS A 75 5.56 -3.39 18.27
N LYS A 76 5.38 -2.74 19.43
CA LYS A 76 4.06 -2.28 19.87
C LYS A 76 3.41 -1.32 18.88
N ILE A 77 4.18 -0.35 18.36
CA ILE A 77 3.70 0.59 17.33
C ILE A 77 3.31 -0.15 16.06
N ALA A 78 4.17 -1.04 15.54
CA ALA A 78 3.91 -1.78 14.31
C ALA A 78 2.64 -2.64 14.40
N ILE A 79 2.48 -3.38 15.49
CA ILE A 79 1.30 -4.22 15.75
C ILE A 79 0.03 -3.36 15.82
N ALA A 80 0.05 -2.29 16.62
CA ALA A 80 -1.11 -1.44 16.80
C ALA A 80 -1.49 -0.70 15.51
N ALA A 81 -0.51 -0.17 14.77
CA ALA A 81 -0.75 0.56 13.52
C ALA A 81 -1.37 -0.33 12.44
N THR A 82 -0.89 -1.55 12.28
CA THR A 82 -1.33 -2.47 11.24
C THR A 82 -2.49 -3.38 11.66
N GLY A 83 -2.71 -3.55 12.95
CA GLY A 83 -3.64 -4.54 13.52
C GLY A 83 -3.12 -5.98 13.47
N ALA A 84 -1.83 -6.17 13.14
CA ALA A 84 -1.22 -7.48 12.95
C ALA A 84 -1.28 -8.36 14.20
N MET A 85 -1.03 -9.66 14.03
CA MET A 85 -0.92 -10.66 15.10
C MET A 85 -2.18 -10.74 16.00
N GLY A 86 -3.36 -10.44 15.43
CA GLY A 86 -4.64 -10.52 16.15
C GLY A 86 -4.93 -9.31 17.07
N TYR A 87 -4.16 -8.23 16.97
CA TYR A 87 -4.37 -7.03 17.78
C TYR A 87 -5.68 -6.31 17.41
N ASP A 88 -5.92 -6.11 16.10
CA ASP A 88 -7.16 -5.51 15.59
C ASP A 88 -7.46 -6.09 14.19
N GLU A 89 -8.41 -7.02 14.11
CA GLU A 89 -8.78 -7.68 12.86
C GLU A 89 -9.28 -6.71 11.79
N LYS A 90 -9.93 -5.62 12.18
CA LYS A 90 -10.44 -4.61 11.23
C LYS A 90 -9.29 -3.82 10.62
N ARG A 91 -8.33 -3.36 11.43
CA ARG A 91 -7.12 -2.67 10.94
C ARG A 91 -6.30 -3.58 10.04
N TRP A 92 -6.08 -4.82 10.49
CA TRP A 92 -5.36 -5.82 9.70
C TRP A 92 -6.01 -6.06 8.35
N ASN A 93 -7.32 -6.29 8.34
CA ASN A 93 -8.04 -6.50 7.09
C ASN A 93 -7.98 -5.28 6.16
N GLN A 94 -8.08 -4.06 6.69
CA GLN A 94 -7.90 -2.85 5.91
C GLN A 94 -6.50 -2.74 5.32
N PHE A 95 -5.46 -3.02 6.10
CA PHE A 95 -4.07 -2.97 5.66
C PHE A 95 -3.75 -4.02 4.60
N ILE A 96 -4.13 -5.28 4.83
CA ILE A 96 -3.79 -6.39 3.92
C ILE A 96 -4.60 -6.36 2.61
N THR A 97 -5.72 -5.65 2.56
CA THR A 97 -6.56 -5.57 1.36
C THR A 97 -6.44 -4.24 0.61
N CYS A 98 -5.81 -3.23 1.18
CA CYS A 98 -5.67 -1.92 0.55
C CYS A 98 -4.76 -1.99 -0.69
N VAL A 99 -4.97 -1.08 -1.64
CA VAL A 99 -4.07 -0.87 -2.79
C VAL A 99 -2.91 0.05 -2.40
N ALA A 100 -1.78 -0.06 -3.10
CA ALA A 100 -0.68 0.89 -2.96
C ALA A 100 -0.91 2.17 -3.78
N ALA A 101 -1.57 2.07 -4.94
CA ALA A 101 -1.88 3.21 -5.80
C ALA A 101 -3.13 2.96 -6.65
N GLU A 102 -3.73 4.01 -7.23
CA GLU A 102 -4.89 3.90 -8.12
C GLU A 102 -4.51 3.40 -9.53
N LYS A 103 -3.40 3.88 -10.09
CA LYS A 103 -3.02 3.67 -11.51
C LYS A 103 -1.60 3.18 -11.72
N PHE A 104 -0.81 3.12 -10.66
CA PHE A 104 0.60 2.74 -10.71
C PHE A 104 0.80 1.37 -10.07
N HIS A 105 1.98 1.14 -9.53
CA HIS A 105 2.33 -0.10 -8.84
C HIS A 105 1.32 -0.46 -7.74
N GLY A 106 1.03 -1.75 -7.62
CA GLY A 106 0.17 -2.24 -6.54
C GLY A 106 -1.28 -1.77 -6.61
N ASN A 107 -1.82 -1.62 -7.83
CA ASN A 107 -3.18 -1.11 -8.09
C ASN A 107 -4.30 -2.16 -7.95
N LYS A 108 -4.03 -3.27 -7.30
CA LYS A 108 -5.00 -4.31 -6.95
C LYS A 108 -5.11 -4.42 -5.43
N ARG A 109 -6.19 -5.03 -4.96
CA ARG A 109 -6.32 -5.34 -3.52
C ARG A 109 -5.11 -6.14 -3.05
N GLY A 110 -4.60 -5.83 -1.86
CA GLY A 110 -3.36 -6.41 -1.33
C GLY A 110 -2.07 -5.70 -1.75
N GLY A 111 -2.17 -4.71 -2.65
CA GLY A 111 -1.01 -3.97 -3.16
C GLY A 111 -0.23 -3.25 -2.08
N LEU A 112 -0.91 -2.62 -1.11
CA LEU A 112 -0.25 -1.93 0.00
C LEU A 112 0.60 -2.88 0.85
N PHE A 113 0.06 -4.06 1.20
CA PHE A 113 0.81 -5.05 1.96
C PHE A 113 2.04 -5.55 1.19
N LEU A 114 1.87 -5.91 -0.09
CA LEU A 114 2.98 -6.39 -0.93
C LEU A 114 4.06 -5.32 -1.10
N HIS A 115 3.68 -4.08 -1.32
CA HIS A 115 4.59 -2.94 -1.40
C HIS A 115 5.35 -2.76 -0.08
N THR A 116 4.65 -2.71 1.05
CA THR A 116 5.28 -2.62 2.38
C THR A 116 6.32 -3.71 2.59
N VAL A 117 5.99 -4.97 2.28
CA VAL A 117 6.95 -6.10 2.38
C VAL A 117 8.11 -5.94 1.39
N GLY A 118 7.87 -5.43 0.19
CA GLY A 118 8.91 -5.12 -0.80
C GLY A 118 9.90 -4.08 -0.29
N VAL A 119 9.41 -2.98 0.28
CA VAL A 119 10.23 -1.94 0.92
C VAL A 119 11.04 -2.50 2.10
N MET A 120 10.42 -3.29 2.99
CA MET A 120 11.11 -3.95 4.11
C MET A 120 12.27 -4.83 3.63
N LYS A 121 12.06 -5.67 2.62
CA LYS A 121 13.09 -6.55 2.05
C LYS A 121 14.20 -5.77 1.35
N THR A 122 13.86 -4.70 0.65
CA THR A 122 14.83 -3.81 0.02
C THR A 122 15.74 -3.17 1.05
N ILE A 123 15.17 -2.68 2.15
CA ILE A 123 15.92 -2.12 3.29
C ILE A 123 16.88 -3.17 3.89
N GLU A 124 16.41 -4.39 4.16
CA GLU A 124 17.26 -5.44 4.70
C GLU A 124 18.48 -5.69 3.82
N ASN A 125 18.31 -5.76 2.51
CA ASN A 125 19.40 -6.01 1.58
C ASN A 125 20.36 -4.82 1.47
N ILE A 126 19.84 -3.59 1.38
CA ILE A 126 20.68 -2.38 1.29
C ILE A 126 21.50 -2.20 2.56
N ILE A 127 20.92 -2.35 3.74
CA ILE A 127 21.62 -2.16 5.02
C ILE A 127 22.80 -3.10 5.16
N VAL A 128 22.69 -4.35 4.73
CA VAL A 128 23.80 -5.32 4.82
C VAL A 128 25.04 -4.79 4.11
N ASP A 129 24.89 -4.25 2.90
CA ASP A 129 26.00 -3.73 2.13
C ASP A 129 26.64 -2.48 2.77
N TYR A 130 25.82 -1.57 3.30
CA TYR A 130 26.32 -0.36 3.96
C TYR A 130 27.00 -0.64 5.30
N ILE A 131 26.54 -1.65 6.04
CA ILE A 131 27.15 -2.03 7.32
C ILE A 131 28.48 -2.74 7.13
N ILE A 132 28.64 -3.52 6.05
CA ILE A 132 29.84 -4.30 5.77
C ILE A 132 30.94 -3.45 5.13
N ASN A 133 30.59 -2.43 4.35
CA ASN A 133 31.54 -1.61 3.63
C ASN A 133 32.25 -0.61 4.57
N PRO A 134 33.59 -0.70 4.73
CA PRO A 134 34.33 0.18 5.63
C PRO A 134 34.21 1.68 5.33
N PHE A 135 33.91 2.04 4.07
CA PHE A 135 33.70 3.42 3.66
C PHE A 135 32.47 4.05 4.32
N TYR A 136 31.46 3.25 4.64
CA TYR A 136 30.21 3.70 5.27
C TYR A 136 30.15 3.40 6.78
N MET A 137 31.27 3.01 7.42
CA MET A 137 31.29 2.64 8.84
C MET A 137 30.81 3.79 9.76
N SER A 138 31.02 5.05 9.36
CA SER A 138 30.48 6.21 10.10
C SER A 138 28.93 6.31 10.04
N ALA A 139 28.31 5.72 9.04
CA ALA A 139 26.86 5.68 8.93
C ALA A 139 26.23 4.59 9.81
N LYS A 140 26.99 3.56 10.18
CA LYS A 140 26.49 2.43 10.97
C LYS A 140 25.92 2.85 12.32
N ASP A 141 26.59 3.76 13.02
CA ASP A 141 26.19 4.23 14.34
C ASP A 141 24.98 5.21 14.29
N SER A 142 24.64 5.67 13.07
CA SER A 142 23.50 6.58 12.80
C SER A 142 22.24 5.85 12.37
N ILE A 143 22.27 4.53 12.20
CA ILE A 143 21.14 3.72 11.76
C ILE A 143 20.65 2.83 12.87
N ASN A 144 19.45 3.07 13.37
CA ASN A 144 18.72 2.10 14.18
C ASN A 144 17.88 1.21 13.24
N LYS A 145 18.29 -0.05 13.09
CA LYS A 145 17.65 -0.99 12.16
C LYS A 145 16.18 -1.23 12.48
N ASP A 146 15.83 -1.33 13.74
CA ASP A 146 14.47 -1.64 14.17
C ASP A 146 13.56 -0.44 13.94
N ARG A 147 14.06 0.79 14.20
CA ARG A 147 13.35 2.03 13.87
C ARG A 147 13.16 2.19 12.38
N LEU A 148 14.19 1.96 11.58
CA LEU A 148 14.10 2.03 10.12
C LEU A 148 13.11 0.99 9.57
N MET A 149 13.08 -0.22 10.15
CA MET A 149 12.10 -1.23 9.78
C MET A 149 10.68 -0.83 10.17
N LEU A 150 10.48 -0.21 11.34
CA LEU A 150 9.19 0.39 11.70
C LEU A 150 8.77 1.46 10.69
N LYS A 151 9.69 2.39 10.32
CA LYS A 151 9.43 3.42 9.30
C LYS A 151 8.95 2.78 7.99
N ALA A 152 9.58 1.68 7.54
CA ALA A 152 9.15 0.92 6.36
C ALA A 152 7.74 0.32 6.50
N ILE A 153 7.39 -0.19 7.69
CA ILE A 153 6.07 -0.78 7.92
C ILE A 153 4.96 0.27 7.86
N VAL A 154 5.23 1.49 8.34
CA VAL A 154 4.19 2.50 8.54
C VAL A 154 4.18 3.64 7.52
N HIS A 155 5.17 3.74 6.60
CA HIS A 155 5.33 4.90 5.72
C HIS A 155 4.06 5.23 4.91
N ASP A 156 3.37 4.22 4.46
CA ASP A 156 2.18 4.31 3.60
C ASP A 156 0.89 3.84 4.27
N ILE A 157 0.90 3.58 5.58
CA ILE A 157 -0.21 2.94 6.30
C ILE A 157 -1.55 3.65 6.09
N MET A 158 -1.56 4.97 5.92
CA MET A 158 -2.79 5.75 5.79
C MET A 158 -3.36 5.81 4.36
N LYS A 159 -2.77 5.11 3.40
CA LYS A 159 -3.42 4.80 2.11
C LYS A 159 -4.77 4.07 2.32
N ILE A 160 -4.95 3.37 3.44
CA ILE A 160 -6.26 2.80 3.84
C ILE A 160 -7.37 3.83 3.98
N LYS A 161 -7.06 5.11 4.21
CA LYS A 161 -8.02 6.21 4.23
C LYS A 161 -8.12 6.95 2.90
N GLU A 162 -7.11 6.81 2.05
CA GLU A 162 -7.04 7.51 0.78
C GLU A 162 -7.82 6.81 -0.33
N TYR A 163 -7.92 5.48 -0.28
CA TYR A 163 -8.58 4.68 -1.31
C TYR A 163 -9.88 4.05 -0.85
N ASP A 164 -10.81 3.86 -1.81
CA ASP A 164 -12.02 3.06 -1.64
C ASP A 164 -12.27 2.15 -2.87
N TYR A 165 -13.28 1.27 -2.75
CA TYR A 165 -13.57 0.21 -3.70
C TYR A 165 -15.07 0.18 -4.03
N GLU A 166 -15.52 1.09 -4.87
CA GLU A 166 -16.89 1.12 -5.38
C GLU A 166 -16.95 0.67 -6.85
N GLY A 167 -16.61 -0.59 -7.09
CA GLY A 167 -16.53 -1.17 -8.43
C GLY A 167 -15.23 -0.89 -9.17
N ILE A 168 -14.55 0.19 -8.83
CA ILE A 168 -13.18 0.53 -9.23
C ILE A 168 -12.42 1.01 -8.01
N ILE A 169 -11.10 0.88 -8.09
CA ILE A 169 -10.21 1.52 -7.14
C ILE A 169 -10.17 3.01 -7.49
N ARG A 170 -10.41 3.86 -6.52
CA ARG A 170 -10.33 5.30 -6.70
C ARG A 170 -9.83 6.02 -5.45
N ARG A 171 -9.13 7.10 -5.69
CA ARG A 171 -8.74 8.02 -4.63
C ARG A 171 -9.96 8.78 -4.12
N LYS A 172 -10.16 8.77 -2.81
CA LYS A 172 -11.20 9.56 -2.17
C LYS A 172 -10.91 11.06 -2.32
N SER A 173 -11.95 11.85 -2.41
CA SER A 173 -11.84 13.31 -2.36
C SER A 173 -11.59 13.75 -0.92
N ILE A 174 -10.35 13.67 -0.46
CA ILE A 174 -9.89 14.11 0.86
C ILE A 174 -8.95 15.30 0.73
N LYS A 175 -8.93 16.17 1.73
CA LYS A 175 -8.08 17.36 1.73
C LYS A 175 -6.65 17.09 2.18
N MET A 176 -6.46 16.09 3.04
CA MET A 176 -5.14 15.67 3.53
C MET A 176 -4.72 14.39 2.81
N ASP A 177 -3.48 14.34 2.35
CA ASP A 177 -2.90 13.13 1.78
C ASP A 177 -2.51 12.11 2.87
N HIS A 178 -2.13 10.90 2.42
CA HIS A 178 -1.73 9.83 3.32
C HIS A 178 -0.49 10.16 4.15
N LEU A 179 0.39 11.06 3.70
CA LEU A 179 1.60 11.47 4.43
C LEU A 179 1.23 12.19 5.73
N VAL A 180 0.40 13.24 5.61
CA VAL A 180 -0.05 14.03 6.76
C VAL A 180 -0.92 13.18 7.69
N MET A 181 -1.83 12.39 7.11
CA MET A 181 -2.65 11.47 7.89
C MET A 181 -1.81 10.40 8.58
N GLY A 182 -0.74 9.92 7.92
CA GLY A 182 0.19 8.93 8.46
C GLY A 182 0.92 9.43 9.70
N ALA A 183 1.52 10.61 9.62
CA ALA A 183 2.19 11.24 10.76
C ALA A 183 1.24 11.45 11.95
N SER A 184 0.02 11.95 11.68
CA SER A 184 -1.02 12.09 12.72
C SER A 184 -1.41 10.74 13.33
N TYR A 185 -1.57 9.73 12.50
CA TYR A 185 -1.98 8.40 12.93
C TYR A 185 -0.93 7.73 13.83
N ILE A 186 0.36 7.85 13.52
CA ILE A 186 1.41 7.30 14.39
C ILE A 186 1.44 7.98 15.75
N ASN A 187 1.15 9.28 15.81
CA ASN A 187 0.98 9.99 17.06
C ASN A 187 -0.20 9.45 17.90
N GLU A 188 -1.34 9.17 17.24
CA GLU A 188 -2.49 8.53 17.89
C GLU A 188 -2.14 7.12 18.39
N ILE A 189 -1.46 6.31 17.58
CA ILE A 189 -1.01 4.96 17.94
C ILE A 189 -0.04 5.00 19.13
N ASN A 190 0.95 5.93 19.15
CA ASN A 190 1.85 6.06 20.29
C ASN A 190 1.08 6.37 21.58
N ASN A 191 0.05 7.22 21.51
CA ASN A 191 -0.82 7.46 22.68
C ASN A 191 -1.63 6.20 23.07
N GLU A 192 -2.17 5.46 22.10
CA GLU A 192 -2.95 4.23 22.30
C GLU A 192 -2.14 3.15 23.05
N VAL A 193 -0.87 2.97 22.68
CA VAL A 193 0.00 1.95 23.29
C VAL A 193 0.75 2.42 24.53
N GLY A 194 0.45 3.61 25.03
CA GLY A 194 0.98 4.14 26.31
C GLY A 194 2.25 4.98 26.15
N LYS A 195 2.44 5.66 25.02
CA LYS A 195 3.57 6.58 24.74
C LYS A 195 4.92 5.88 24.89
N VAL A 196 5.10 4.79 24.17
CA VAL A 196 6.32 3.97 24.22
C VAL A 196 7.50 4.59 23.48
N LEU A 197 7.25 5.51 22.54
CA LEU A 197 8.26 6.34 21.88
C LEU A 197 8.38 7.67 22.64
N ASP A 198 9.60 8.14 22.82
CA ASP A 198 9.84 9.49 23.27
C ASP A 198 9.54 10.52 22.15
N GLU A 199 9.62 11.81 22.48
CA GLU A 199 9.26 12.88 21.56
C GLU A 199 10.18 12.94 20.35
N GLU A 200 11.49 12.71 20.52
CA GLU A 200 12.49 12.75 19.45
C GLU A 200 12.28 11.57 18.47
N GLU A 201 12.09 10.37 19.00
CA GLU A 201 11.81 9.18 18.16
C GLU A 201 10.49 9.29 17.41
N LEU A 202 9.45 9.82 18.07
CA LEU A 202 8.14 10.02 17.45
C LEU A 202 8.23 11.04 16.31
N ASP A 203 8.89 12.17 16.54
CA ASP A 203 9.10 13.20 15.51
C ASP A 203 9.91 12.67 14.35
N ASP A 204 10.96 11.88 14.58
CA ASP A 204 11.78 11.27 13.55
C ASP A 204 10.97 10.29 12.66
N ILE A 205 10.15 9.44 13.28
CA ILE A 205 9.28 8.51 12.53
C ILE A 205 8.22 9.27 11.74
N CYS A 206 7.57 10.26 12.35
CA CYS A 206 6.58 11.11 11.67
C CYS A 206 7.21 11.87 10.51
N TYR A 207 8.42 12.41 10.70
CA TYR A 207 9.15 13.11 9.63
C TYR A 207 9.50 12.18 8.47
N SER A 208 9.91 10.96 8.74
CA SER A 208 10.18 9.95 7.70
C SER A 208 8.94 9.66 6.86
N ILE A 209 7.75 9.56 7.48
CA ILE A 209 6.49 9.41 6.75
C ILE A 209 6.24 10.61 5.83
N LEU A 210 6.48 11.84 6.30
CA LEU A 210 6.27 13.04 5.49
C LEU A 210 7.26 13.18 4.34
N SER A 211 8.49 12.66 4.49
CA SER A 211 9.60 12.89 3.57
C SER A 211 9.92 11.70 2.65
N HIS A 212 9.26 10.54 2.80
CA HIS A 212 9.65 9.35 2.03
C HIS A 212 9.45 9.47 0.51
N HIS A 213 8.62 10.39 0.03
CA HIS A 213 8.49 10.68 -1.40
C HIS A 213 9.67 11.52 -1.95
N GLY A 214 10.55 12.06 -1.10
CA GLY A 214 11.73 12.83 -1.51
C GLY A 214 11.36 14.01 -2.39
N GLU A 215 12.04 14.12 -3.55
CA GLU A 215 11.82 15.20 -4.52
C GLU A 215 10.41 15.27 -5.13
N PHE A 216 9.64 14.17 -5.03
CA PHE A 216 8.24 14.13 -5.46
C PHE A 216 7.25 14.55 -4.36
N GLY A 217 7.73 14.81 -3.15
CA GLY A 217 6.95 15.25 -2.00
C GLY A 217 7.20 16.71 -1.63
N ASN A 218 6.65 17.11 -0.48
CA ASN A 218 6.83 18.45 0.06
C ASN A 218 8.00 18.56 1.08
N PHE A 219 8.57 17.43 1.46
CA PHE A 219 9.63 17.33 2.44
C PHE A 219 10.75 16.44 1.90
N GLU A 220 11.99 16.88 2.08
CA GLU A 220 13.17 16.11 1.68
C GLU A 220 13.68 15.24 2.83
N PRO A 221 14.23 14.03 2.55
CA PRO A 221 14.92 13.21 3.53
C PRO A 221 16.04 13.98 4.24
N LYS A 222 16.12 13.89 5.57
CA LYS A 222 17.12 14.59 6.38
C LYS A 222 18.11 13.66 7.05
N THR A 223 17.71 12.44 7.36
CA THR A 223 18.55 11.44 8.01
C THR A 223 18.95 10.36 7.02
N ILE A 224 19.97 9.56 7.39
CA ILE A 224 20.36 8.40 6.59
C ILE A 224 19.19 7.40 6.49
N GLU A 225 18.43 7.22 7.55
CA GLU A 225 17.24 6.36 7.56
C GLU A 225 16.17 6.86 6.58
N ASP A 226 15.93 8.18 6.50
CA ASP A 226 14.97 8.75 5.54
C ASP A 226 15.41 8.53 4.10
N VAL A 227 16.72 8.69 3.81
CA VAL A 227 17.28 8.42 2.49
C VAL A 227 17.13 6.95 2.11
N LEU A 228 17.40 6.03 3.04
CA LEU A 228 17.25 4.60 2.81
C LEU A 228 15.80 4.21 2.60
N LEU A 229 14.86 4.77 3.37
CA LEU A 229 13.43 4.55 3.19
C LEU A 229 12.96 5.03 1.82
N ASN A 230 13.28 6.27 1.44
CA ASN A 230 12.94 6.83 0.13
C ASN A 230 13.52 6.00 -1.03
N ALA A 231 14.79 5.61 -0.94
CA ALA A 231 15.42 4.75 -1.96
C ALA A 231 14.72 3.39 -2.07
N ALA A 232 14.38 2.76 -0.95
CA ALA A 232 13.70 1.47 -0.94
C ALA A 232 12.28 1.54 -1.52
N ASP A 233 11.53 2.59 -1.20
CA ASP A 233 10.22 2.87 -1.77
C ASP A 233 10.28 3.06 -3.29
N ILE A 234 11.22 3.89 -3.78
CA ILE A 234 11.43 4.10 -5.22
C ILE A 234 11.81 2.79 -5.93
N ILE A 235 12.72 2.01 -5.37
CA ILE A 235 13.16 0.74 -5.96
C ILE A 235 11.96 -0.22 -6.11
N ASP A 236 11.20 -0.44 -5.03
CA ASP A 236 10.06 -1.35 -5.06
C ASP A 236 9.00 -0.88 -6.05
N SER A 237 8.59 0.38 -5.97
CA SER A 237 7.57 0.96 -6.84
C SER A 237 7.94 0.89 -8.33
N GLN A 238 9.21 1.17 -8.68
CA GLN A 238 9.68 1.08 -10.07
C GLN A 238 9.75 -0.36 -10.58
N ILE A 239 10.18 -1.32 -9.75
CA ILE A 239 10.22 -2.73 -10.12
C ILE A 239 8.80 -3.24 -10.38
N VAL A 240 7.86 -2.97 -9.48
CA VAL A 240 6.46 -3.40 -9.63
C VAL A 240 5.83 -2.76 -10.87
N ASN A 241 6.03 -1.46 -11.11
CA ASN A 241 5.58 -0.81 -12.34
C ASN A 241 6.17 -1.46 -13.60
N ALA A 242 7.44 -1.84 -13.59
CA ALA A 242 8.07 -2.50 -14.73
C ALA A 242 7.51 -3.91 -14.99
N ILE A 243 7.10 -4.62 -13.95
CA ILE A 243 6.46 -5.93 -14.05
C ILE A 243 5.03 -5.78 -14.60
N GLU A 244 4.23 -4.87 -14.04
CA GLU A 244 2.83 -4.69 -14.40
C GLU A 244 2.62 -4.11 -15.81
N ASN A 245 3.54 -3.26 -16.28
CA ASN A 245 3.46 -2.67 -17.62
C ASN A 245 4.03 -3.56 -18.74
N LYS A 246 4.59 -4.73 -18.42
CA LYS A 246 5.12 -5.69 -19.42
C LYS A 246 4.17 -6.85 -19.71
N ILE A 247 3.09 -6.93 -18.98
CA ILE A 247 2.05 -7.95 -19.13
C ILE A 247 0.79 -7.31 -19.70
#